data_892dc8a35b8b00b72e7faa9771e6ad60
#
_entry.id   892dc8a35b8b00b72e7faa9771e6ad60
#
_cell.length_a   1.000
_cell.length_b   1.000
_cell.length_c   1.000
_cell.angle_alpha   90.00
_cell.angle_beta   90.00
_cell.angle_gamma   90.00
#
_symmetry.space_group_name_H-M   'P 1'
#
loop_
_entity.id
_entity.type
_entity.pdbx_description
1 polymer ?
#
loop_
_entity_poly.entity_id
_entity_poly.type
_entity_poly.pdbx_seq_one_letter_code
_entity_poly.pdbx_strand_id
1 'polypeptide(L)'
;MDAWLKYHAAYILPIVYLCYKTGCDLKKSTRQDRKLLLDAVRDAYHMLMELSVPVRPVGDEKSLEPGFANWIVKLIIYGMARTRIGALCTTEHCRHAPGEMEDLDSAFHELCFEKPNFPMPYFNQLYSEMPSWNQIRRIYGEKT
;
A
#
# COMPACT_ATOMS: atom_id res chain seq x y z
N MET A 1 -11.76 0.03 -13.89
CA MET A 1 -11.55 0.54 -12.51
C MET A 1 -11.75 2.05 -12.54
N ASP A 2 -12.65 2.59 -11.73
CA ASP A 2 -12.87 4.03 -11.67
C ASP A 2 -11.75 4.78 -10.93
N ALA A 3 -11.77 6.11 -10.98
CA ALA A 3 -10.72 6.93 -10.37
C ALA A 3 -10.58 6.71 -8.86
N TRP A 4 -11.70 6.62 -8.15
CA TRP A 4 -11.68 6.38 -6.70
C TRP A 4 -11.00 5.05 -6.37
N LEU A 5 -11.34 4.00 -7.10
CA LEU A 5 -10.80 2.67 -6.86
C LEU A 5 -9.30 2.60 -7.17
N LYS A 6 -8.85 3.32 -8.21
CA LYS A 6 -7.41 3.43 -8.53
C LYS A 6 -6.62 4.07 -7.39
N TYR A 7 -7.11 5.19 -6.84
CA TYR A 7 -6.46 5.86 -5.72
C TYR A 7 -6.57 5.06 -4.44
N HIS A 8 -7.67 4.34 -4.24
CA HIS A 8 -7.81 3.41 -3.13
C HIS A 8 -6.77 2.29 -3.21
N ALA A 9 -6.56 1.71 -4.38
CA ALA A 9 -5.51 0.70 -4.61
C ALA A 9 -4.11 1.28 -4.35
N ALA A 10 -3.85 2.50 -4.82
CA ALA A 10 -2.58 3.20 -4.59
C ALA A 10 -2.27 3.41 -3.11
N TYR A 11 -3.28 3.55 -2.28
CA TYR A 11 -3.14 3.67 -0.83
C TYR A 11 -3.02 2.31 -0.13
N ILE A 12 -3.86 1.37 -0.50
CA ILE A 12 -3.95 0.04 0.15
C ILE A 12 -2.75 -0.84 -0.17
N LEU A 13 -2.27 -0.85 -1.41
CA LEU A 13 -1.18 -1.75 -1.81
C LEU A 13 0.11 -1.55 -1.01
N PRO A 14 0.61 -0.33 -0.77
CA PRO A 14 1.76 -0.16 0.10
C PRO A 14 1.54 -0.69 1.52
N ILE A 15 0.33 -0.56 2.05
CA ILE A 15 -0.04 -1.14 3.35
C ILE A 15 0.02 -2.66 3.31
N VAL A 16 -0.48 -3.26 2.23
CA VAL A 16 -0.41 -4.72 1.99
C VAL A 16 1.04 -5.19 1.93
N TYR A 17 1.90 -4.48 1.21
CA TYR A 17 3.32 -4.82 1.11
C TYR A 17 4.00 -4.78 2.48
N LEU A 18 3.75 -3.74 3.27
CA LEU A 18 4.28 -3.63 4.62
C LEU A 18 3.72 -4.73 5.53
N CYS A 19 2.46 -5.06 5.38
CA CYS A 19 1.83 -6.14 6.15
C CYS A 19 2.53 -7.47 5.89
N TYR A 20 2.75 -7.84 4.64
CA TYR A 20 3.46 -9.09 4.31
C TYR A 20 4.94 -9.05 4.68
N LYS A 21 5.59 -7.89 4.57
CA LYS A 21 6.97 -7.70 5.02
C LYS A 21 7.12 -8.03 6.51
N THR A 22 6.16 -7.64 7.33
CA THR A 22 6.18 -7.85 8.79
C THR A 22 5.55 -9.17 9.24
N GLY A 23 5.20 -10.05 8.30
CA GLY A 23 4.55 -11.33 8.63
C GLY A 23 3.13 -11.17 9.15
N CYS A 24 2.39 -10.20 8.61
CA CYS A 24 1.04 -9.84 9.05
C CYS A 24 0.98 -9.38 10.52
N ASP A 25 2.03 -8.71 10.97
CA ASP A 25 2.09 -8.08 12.28
C ASP A 25 2.69 -6.67 12.16
N LEU A 26 1.82 -5.68 11.92
CA LEU A 26 2.21 -4.28 11.75
C LEU A 26 2.86 -3.67 12.99
N LYS A 27 2.73 -4.30 14.18
CA LYS A 27 3.45 -3.87 15.39
C LYS A 27 4.95 -3.98 15.24
N LYS A 28 5.42 -4.85 14.35
CA LYS A 28 6.85 -5.02 14.03
C LYS A 28 7.38 -3.95 13.08
N SER A 29 6.52 -3.09 12.53
CA SER A 29 6.95 -2.02 11.64
C SER A 29 7.81 -1.01 12.38
N THR A 30 8.90 -0.57 11.72
CA THR A 30 9.78 0.46 12.23
C THR A 30 9.33 1.86 11.80
N ARG A 31 9.95 2.90 12.37
CA ARG A 31 9.73 4.28 11.91
C ARG A 31 10.10 4.43 10.43
N GLN A 32 11.18 3.78 10.00
CA GLN A 32 11.60 3.79 8.59
C GLN A 32 10.59 3.10 7.69
N ASP A 33 10.00 2.00 8.13
CA ASP A 33 8.94 1.30 7.40
C ASP A 33 7.73 2.20 7.18
N ARG A 34 7.30 2.92 8.20
CA ARG A 34 6.16 3.84 8.10
C ARG A 34 6.45 5.04 7.19
N LYS A 35 7.68 5.54 7.23
CA LYS A 35 8.11 6.59 6.29
C LYS A 35 8.11 6.08 4.86
N LEU A 36 8.67 4.89 4.64
CA LEU A 36 8.70 4.25 3.32
C LEU A 36 7.29 3.99 2.80
N LEU A 37 6.37 3.58 3.67
CA LEU A 37 4.97 3.39 3.33
C LEU A 37 4.34 4.67 2.74
N LEU A 38 4.52 5.81 3.41
CA LEU A 38 3.97 7.08 2.93
C LEU A 38 4.63 7.54 1.63
N ASP A 39 5.93 7.38 1.51
CA ASP A 39 6.66 7.72 0.30
C ASP A 39 6.22 6.82 -0.88
N ALA A 40 5.94 5.55 -0.62
CA ALA A 40 5.41 4.61 -1.61
C ALA A 40 3.98 4.98 -2.06
N VAL A 41 3.13 5.37 -1.14
CA VAL A 41 1.77 5.86 -1.46
C VAL A 41 1.85 7.12 -2.33
N ARG A 42 2.75 8.04 -2.00
CA ARG A 42 2.97 9.25 -2.78
C ARG A 42 3.43 8.93 -4.20
N ASP A 43 4.37 8.00 -4.36
CA ASP A 43 4.82 7.54 -5.69
C ASP A 43 3.65 7.04 -6.52
N ALA A 44 2.80 6.20 -5.93
CA ALA A 44 1.63 5.64 -6.60
C ALA A 44 0.60 6.72 -6.99
N TYR A 45 0.36 7.69 -6.11
CA TYR A 45 -0.51 8.83 -6.41
C TYR A 45 0.04 9.67 -7.56
N HIS A 46 1.33 10.00 -7.54
CA HIS A 46 1.95 10.77 -8.62
C HIS A 46 1.89 10.05 -9.96
N MET A 47 2.05 8.72 -9.96
CA MET A 47 1.90 7.93 -11.17
C MET A 47 0.47 8.02 -11.74
N LEU A 48 -0.55 7.91 -10.90
CA LEU A 48 -1.93 8.05 -11.31
C LEU A 48 -2.24 9.46 -11.82
N MET A 49 -1.67 10.48 -11.19
CA MET A 49 -1.80 11.87 -11.65
C MET A 49 -1.12 12.06 -13.02
N GLU A 50 0.04 11.44 -13.24
CA GLU A 50 0.72 11.43 -14.54
C GLU A 50 -0.12 10.75 -15.63
N LEU A 51 -0.91 9.73 -15.28
CA LEU A 51 -1.89 9.11 -16.18
C LEU A 51 -3.16 9.93 -16.36
N SER A 52 -3.20 11.16 -15.83
CA SER A 52 -4.36 12.06 -15.88
C SER A 52 -5.62 11.49 -15.20
N VAL A 53 -5.46 10.60 -14.23
CA VAL A 53 -6.56 10.11 -13.41
C VAL A 53 -6.91 11.19 -12.37
N PRO A 54 -8.14 11.71 -12.33
CA PRO A 54 -8.51 12.75 -11.36
C PRO A 54 -8.47 12.20 -9.93
N VAL A 55 -7.83 12.95 -9.02
CA VAL A 55 -7.69 12.55 -7.62
C VAL A 55 -9.06 12.42 -6.95
N ARG A 56 -9.31 11.29 -6.32
CA ARG A 56 -10.54 11.00 -5.57
C ARG A 56 -10.19 10.29 -4.25
N PRO A 57 -10.61 10.79 -3.08
CA PRO A 57 -11.32 12.07 -2.89
C PRO A 57 -10.49 13.30 -3.29
N VAL A 58 -11.17 14.37 -3.67
CA VAL A 58 -10.51 15.62 -4.11
C VAL A 58 -9.64 16.19 -2.98
N GLY A 59 -8.39 16.51 -3.29
CA GLY A 59 -7.44 17.10 -2.33
C GLY A 59 -6.71 16.08 -1.45
N ASP A 60 -6.96 14.79 -1.63
CA ASP A 60 -6.34 13.72 -0.83
C ASP A 60 -4.80 13.69 -0.97
N GLU A 61 -4.27 14.10 -2.11
CA GLU A 61 -2.84 14.19 -2.38
C GLU A 61 -2.10 15.13 -1.43
N LYS A 62 -2.78 16.13 -0.87
CA LYS A 62 -2.19 17.12 0.03
C LYS A 62 -1.71 16.51 1.35
N SER A 63 -2.36 15.43 1.81
CA SER A 63 -1.97 14.73 3.03
C SER A 63 -0.64 13.97 2.90
N LEU A 64 -0.20 13.72 1.67
CA LEU A 64 1.01 12.96 1.38
C LEU A 64 2.25 13.86 1.22
N GLU A 65 2.04 15.16 1.03
CA GLU A 65 3.15 16.10 0.93
C GLU A 65 3.77 16.39 2.32
N PRO A 66 5.07 16.68 2.41
CA PRO A 66 5.71 17.01 3.69
C PRO A 66 5.02 18.18 4.39
N GLY A 67 4.75 18.03 5.70
CA GLY A 67 4.10 19.06 6.48
C GLY A 67 3.27 18.51 7.63
N PHE A 68 2.45 19.37 8.23
CA PHE A 68 1.62 19.05 9.39
C PHE A 68 0.61 17.92 9.11
N ALA A 69 -0.05 17.97 7.94
CA ALA A 69 -1.01 16.95 7.55
C ALA A 69 -0.34 15.57 7.40
N ASN A 70 0.85 15.53 6.83
CA ASN A 70 1.63 14.30 6.69
C ASN A 70 2.04 13.74 8.07
N TRP A 71 2.42 14.60 9.00
CA TRP A 71 2.76 14.20 10.37
C TRP A 71 1.58 13.57 11.09
N ILE A 72 0.37 14.16 10.95
CA ILE A 72 -0.87 13.59 11.51
C ILE A 72 -1.15 12.22 10.91
N VAL A 73 -1.02 12.05 9.59
CA VAL A 73 -1.21 10.77 8.90
C VAL A 73 -0.24 9.71 9.45
N LYS A 74 1.02 10.08 9.66
CA LYS A 74 2.00 9.18 10.28
C LYS A 74 1.59 8.73 11.69
N LEU A 75 1.05 9.63 12.50
CA LEU A 75 0.54 9.30 13.84
C LEU A 75 -0.67 8.35 13.78
N ILE A 76 -1.57 8.57 12.84
CA ILE A 76 -2.75 7.71 12.63
C ILE A 76 -2.29 6.30 12.23
N ILE A 77 -1.38 6.19 11.28
CA ILE A 77 -0.82 4.90 10.85
C ILE A 77 -0.13 4.19 12.02
N TYR A 78 0.65 4.92 12.81
CA TYR A 78 1.31 4.38 13.99
C TYR A 78 0.30 3.82 15.01
N GLY A 79 -0.76 4.57 15.28
CA GLY A 79 -1.84 4.15 16.18
C GLY A 79 -2.57 2.91 15.63
N MET A 80 -2.94 2.92 14.35
CA MET A 80 -3.61 1.79 13.71
C MET A 80 -2.76 0.52 13.72
N ALA A 81 -1.46 0.65 13.52
CA ALA A 81 -0.54 -0.49 13.53
C ALA A 81 -0.49 -1.19 14.90
N ARG A 82 -0.85 -0.49 15.98
CA ARG A 82 -0.82 -1.00 17.34
C ARG A 82 -2.18 -1.29 17.94
N THR A 83 -3.26 -0.96 17.23
CA THR A 83 -4.62 -1.19 17.73
C THR A 83 -5.19 -2.49 17.17
N ARG A 84 -6.14 -3.08 17.90
CA ARG A 84 -6.87 -4.26 17.47
C ARG A 84 -7.72 -4.00 16.23
N ILE A 85 -8.26 -2.78 16.09
CA ILE A 85 -9.05 -2.38 14.92
C ILE A 85 -8.17 -2.34 13.67
N GLY A 86 -6.97 -1.77 13.76
CA GLY A 86 -6.02 -1.77 12.64
C GLY A 86 -5.63 -3.18 12.21
N ALA A 87 -5.42 -4.09 13.17
CA ALA A 87 -5.15 -5.50 12.88
C ALA A 87 -6.32 -6.15 12.13
N LEU A 88 -7.55 -5.93 12.57
CA LEU A 88 -8.74 -6.49 11.90
C LEU A 88 -8.94 -5.96 10.49
N CYS A 89 -8.68 -4.68 10.25
CA CYS A 89 -8.93 -4.06 8.95
C CYS A 89 -7.87 -4.38 7.90
N THR A 90 -6.65 -4.67 8.30
CA THR A 90 -5.51 -4.88 7.39
C THR A 90 -4.89 -6.25 7.50
N THR A 91 -4.38 -6.61 8.66
CA THR A 91 -3.59 -7.84 8.83
C THR A 91 -4.43 -9.09 8.66
N GLU A 92 -5.64 -9.11 9.19
CA GLU A 92 -6.55 -10.25 9.04
C GLU A 92 -6.99 -10.43 7.59
N HIS A 93 -7.24 -9.34 6.87
CA HIS A 93 -7.58 -9.42 5.45
C HIS A 93 -6.41 -9.98 4.63
N CYS A 94 -5.19 -9.52 4.89
CA CYS A 94 -3.98 -10.06 4.25
C CYS A 94 -3.77 -11.55 4.54
N ARG A 95 -4.07 -12.00 5.77
CA ARG A 95 -3.97 -13.42 6.12
C ARG A 95 -5.00 -14.30 5.43
N HIS A 96 -6.22 -13.82 5.29
CA HIS A 96 -7.36 -14.64 4.84
C HIS A 96 -7.69 -14.49 3.36
N ALA A 97 -7.23 -13.43 2.70
CA ALA A 97 -7.55 -13.15 1.30
C ALA A 97 -6.31 -12.79 0.46
N PRO A 98 -5.22 -13.58 0.50
CA PRO A 98 -4.03 -13.25 -0.28
C PRO A 98 -4.28 -13.23 -1.79
N GLY A 99 -5.20 -14.04 -2.30
CA GLY A 99 -5.57 -14.04 -3.71
C GLY A 99 -6.19 -12.72 -4.17
N GLU A 100 -7.06 -12.13 -3.34
CA GLU A 100 -7.64 -10.81 -3.63
C GLU A 100 -6.57 -9.71 -3.65
N MET A 101 -5.61 -9.79 -2.73
CA MET A 101 -4.51 -8.84 -2.68
C MET A 101 -3.59 -8.97 -3.89
N GLU A 102 -3.31 -10.18 -4.33
CA GLU A 102 -2.52 -10.44 -5.54
C GLU A 102 -3.24 -9.93 -6.79
N ASP A 103 -4.54 -10.15 -6.89
CA ASP A 103 -5.34 -9.66 -8.02
C ASP A 103 -5.36 -8.13 -8.07
N LEU A 104 -5.50 -7.47 -6.93
CA LEU A 104 -5.44 -6.01 -6.84
C LEU A 104 -4.05 -5.49 -7.25
N ASP A 105 -2.99 -6.14 -6.77
CA ASP A 105 -1.61 -5.81 -7.11
C ASP A 105 -1.37 -5.95 -8.62
N SER A 106 -1.81 -7.05 -9.21
CA SER A 106 -1.67 -7.29 -10.66
C SER A 106 -2.40 -6.22 -11.47
N ALA A 107 -3.61 -5.88 -11.10
CA ALA A 107 -4.40 -4.84 -11.77
C ALA A 107 -3.73 -3.47 -11.69
N PHE A 108 -3.14 -3.13 -10.54
CA PHE A 108 -2.42 -1.86 -10.38
C PHE A 108 -1.12 -1.83 -11.19
N HIS A 109 -0.37 -2.93 -11.22
CA HIS A 109 0.85 -3.03 -12.02
C HIS A 109 0.56 -2.92 -13.52
N GLU A 110 -0.59 -3.42 -14.00
CA GLU A 110 -1.01 -3.20 -15.38
C GLU A 110 -1.17 -1.70 -15.70
N LEU A 111 -1.72 -0.91 -14.77
CA LEU A 111 -1.77 0.53 -14.93
C LEU A 111 -0.37 1.16 -15.01
N CYS A 112 0.57 0.67 -14.23
CA CYS A 112 1.95 1.17 -14.23
C CYS A 112 2.63 0.96 -15.59
N PHE A 113 2.26 -0.07 -16.35
CA PHE A 113 2.82 -0.33 -17.68
C PHE A 113 2.43 0.72 -18.72
N GLU A 114 1.40 1.52 -18.49
CA GLU A 114 1.05 2.66 -19.38
C GLU A 114 2.12 3.76 -19.32
N LYS A 115 2.88 3.84 -18.23
CA LYS A 115 4.01 4.77 -18.05
C LYS A 115 5.21 4.03 -17.46
N PRO A 116 5.84 3.11 -18.21
CA PRO A 116 6.86 2.20 -17.67
C PRO A 116 8.12 2.92 -17.18
N ASN A 117 8.40 4.13 -17.68
CA ASN A 117 9.56 4.91 -17.29
C ASN A 117 9.28 5.92 -16.17
N PHE A 118 8.04 5.98 -15.65
CA PHE A 118 7.73 6.87 -14.55
C PHE A 118 8.39 6.35 -13.27
N PRO A 119 9.20 7.19 -12.55
CA PRO A 119 9.93 6.73 -11.38
C PRO A 119 9.02 6.52 -10.18
N MET A 120 9.10 5.35 -9.58
CA MET A 120 8.39 4.98 -8.36
C MET A 120 9.36 4.29 -7.39
N PRO A 121 10.44 4.99 -6.96
CA PRO A 121 11.53 4.33 -6.23
C PRO A 121 11.09 3.76 -4.89
N TYR A 122 10.26 4.45 -4.14
CA TYR A 122 9.82 4.01 -2.81
C TYR A 122 8.76 2.92 -2.90
N PHE A 123 7.83 3.04 -3.85
CA PHE A 123 6.84 2.00 -4.13
C PHE A 123 7.54 0.68 -4.52
N ASN A 124 8.48 0.76 -5.44
CA ASN A 124 9.24 -0.41 -5.89
C ASN A 124 10.12 -1.00 -4.80
N GLN A 125 10.71 -0.15 -3.96
CA GLN A 125 11.51 -0.60 -2.82
C GLN A 125 10.66 -1.41 -1.84
N LEU A 126 9.51 -0.87 -1.43
CA LEU A 126 8.62 -1.55 -0.48
C LEU A 126 8.10 -2.87 -1.07
N TYR A 127 7.72 -2.87 -2.33
CA TYR A 127 7.32 -4.09 -3.04
C TYR A 127 8.42 -5.16 -3.01
N SER A 128 9.68 -4.77 -3.24
CA SER A 128 10.82 -5.69 -3.24
C SER A 128 11.15 -6.28 -1.86
N GLU A 129 10.77 -5.58 -0.80
CA GLU A 129 11.04 -6.00 0.58
C GLU A 129 10.02 -7.01 1.13
N MET A 130 8.87 -7.16 0.48
CA MET A 130 7.91 -8.19 0.88
C MET A 130 8.27 -9.55 0.27
N PRO A 131 7.78 -10.68 0.85
CA PRO A 131 7.92 -12.00 0.22
C PRO A 131 7.25 -12.04 -1.16
N SER A 132 7.71 -12.93 -2.04
CA SER A 132 7.06 -13.12 -3.34
C SER A 132 5.62 -13.64 -3.18
N TRP A 133 4.77 -13.39 -4.16
CA TRP A 133 3.40 -13.91 -4.14
C TRP A 133 3.34 -15.44 -4.01
N ASN A 134 4.32 -16.16 -4.60
CA ASN A 134 4.43 -17.60 -4.42
C ASN A 134 4.66 -17.98 -2.94
N GLN A 135 5.54 -17.25 -2.25
CA GLN A 135 5.79 -17.47 -0.82
C GLN A 135 4.58 -17.11 0.03
N ILE A 136 3.92 -15.99 -0.29
CA ILE A 136 2.71 -15.55 0.40
C ILE A 136 1.60 -16.59 0.28
N ARG A 137 1.37 -17.15 -0.92
CA ARG A 137 0.40 -18.22 -1.13
C ARG A 137 0.72 -19.47 -0.34
N ARG A 138 2.00 -19.82 -0.18
CA ARG A 138 2.41 -20.98 0.63
C ARG A 138 2.15 -20.78 2.10
N ILE A 139 2.33 -19.56 2.61
CA ILE A 139 2.19 -19.24 4.03
C ILE A 139 0.71 -19.04 4.40
N TYR A 140 -0.03 -18.28 3.60
CA TYR A 140 -1.38 -17.80 3.92
C TYR A 140 -2.47 -18.37 3.02
N GLY A 141 -2.13 -19.07 1.96
CA GLY A 141 -3.09 -19.64 1.02
C GLY A 141 -4.01 -20.64 1.70
N GLU A 142 -5.21 -20.83 1.14
CA GLU A 142 -6.18 -21.79 1.65
C GLU A 142 -5.54 -23.19 1.71
N LYS A 143 -5.60 -23.78 2.87
CA LYS A 143 -5.32 -25.21 3.01
C LYS A 143 -6.50 -25.95 2.44
N THR A 144 -6.34 -26.41 1.23
CA THR A 144 -7.29 -27.35 0.62
C THR A 144 -7.28 -28.67 1.38
#